data_f599439865f6ed1424465aeeaaa43092
#
_entry.id   f599439865f6ed1424465aeeaaa43092
#
_cell.length_a   1.000
_cell.length_b   1.000
_cell.length_c   1.000
_cell.angle_alpha   90.00
_cell.angle_beta   90.00
_cell.angle_gamma   90.00
#
_symmetry.space_group_name_H-M   'P 1'
#
loop_
_entity.id
_entity.type
_entity.pdbx_description
1 polymer ?
#
loop_
_entity_poly.entity_id
_entity_poly.type
_entity_poly.pdbx_seq_one_letter_code
_entity_poly.pdbx_strand_id
1 'polypeptide(L)'
;MTPDPLPPEKTGPDIQRDVQRLMGRCLIRIQQYEQALKAVLAHHEIAGTAETLQAQLTLRAEKLSGQSLGNLVNQMFESFVVPEGFERDLLPDDKTPPDQISFAHSFRLTMPPEHWAQTKAAVQDLVSTRNELVHHFLTRFNLWEEQGCVDAMAHLEELYRRIDTHYQELRAWILGMESARKVAASFMQSEAFHDLLIYGINPDGSFEWRDTGIMRALREEMRALAGEDWVALDVVQAQMLERHPGQTPQKYRCSSWAQVLHESGEFEIAYRRNSDMEPKRAWVRLRPVSPPRSGIKERKPPGRSAAIPPAAQATGPG
;
A
#
# COMPACT_ATOMS: atom_id res chain seq x y z
N MET A 1 31.17 -8.44 -59.00
CA MET A 1 30.66 -7.80 -57.76
C MET A 1 31.70 -6.81 -57.33
N THR A 2 31.53 -5.54 -57.68
CA THR A 2 32.36 -4.45 -57.14
C THR A 2 32.01 -4.26 -55.66
N PRO A 3 33.00 -4.19 -54.76
CA PRO A 3 32.73 -3.91 -53.37
C PRO A 3 32.08 -2.53 -53.26
N ASP A 4 31.05 -2.44 -52.38
CA ASP A 4 30.40 -1.16 -52.04
C ASP A 4 31.48 -0.19 -51.57
N PRO A 5 31.42 1.10 -52.01
CA PRO A 5 32.37 2.11 -51.55
C PRO A 5 32.27 2.26 -50.01
N LEU A 6 33.41 2.21 -49.37
CA LEU A 6 33.51 2.51 -47.92
C LEU A 6 32.85 3.84 -47.62
N PRO A 7 32.05 3.95 -46.54
CA PRO A 7 31.44 5.22 -46.16
C PRO A 7 32.56 6.27 -45.96
N PRO A 8 32.35 7.54 -46.34
CA PRO A 8 33.38 8.57 -46.25
C PRO A 8 33.83 8.73 -44.78
N GLU A 9 35.14 8.88 -44.57
CA GLU A 9 35.69 9.19 -43.23
C GLU A 9 35.03 10.46 -42.69
N LYS A 10 34.53 10.35 -41.44
CA LYS A 10 33.91 11.49 -40.78
C LYS A 10 34.92 12.58 -40.48
N THR A 11 34.60 13.81 -40.77
CA THR A 11 35.44 14.99 -40.41
C THR A 11 35.25 15.34 -38.93
N GLY A 12 36.19 16.05 -38.32
CA GLY A 12 36.07 16.53 -36.92
C GLY A 12 34.74 17.20 -36.59
N PRO A 13 34.20 18.10 -37.42
CA PRO A 13 32.85 18.69 -37.21
C PRO A 13 31.70 17.67 -37.21
N ASP A 14 31.81 16.58 -37.98
CA ASP A 14 30.78 15.55 -38.03
C ASP A 14 30.79 14.71 -36.74
N ILE A 15 31.97 14.40 -36.21
CA ILE A 15 32.13 13.68 -34.93
C ILE A 15 31.57 14.54 -33.78
N GLN A 16 31.84 15.85 -33.75
CA GLN A 16 31.25 16.75 -32.75
C GLN A 16 29.71 16.76 -32.79
N ARG A 17 29.11 16.74 -33.97
CA ARG A 17 27.65 16.66 -34.12
C ARG A 17 27.10 15.34 -33.58
N ASP A 18 27.81 14.24 -33.77
CA ASP A 18 27.42 12.95 -33.24
C ASP A 18 27.49 12.94 -31.71
N VAL A 19 28.52 13.54 -31.08
CA VAL A 19 28.58 13.75 -29.62
C VAL A 19 27.37 14.55 -29.14
N GLN A 20 27.04 15.68 -29.77
CA GLN A 20 25.90 16.52 -29.41
C GLN A 20 24.58 15.75 -29.53
N ARG A 21 24.41 14.93 -30.58
CA ARG A 21 23.24 14.08 -30.79
C ARG A 21 23.10 13.04 -29.67
N LEU A 22 24.18 12.34 -29.31
CA LEU A 22 24.18 11.35 -28.24
C LEU A 22 23.88 11.99 -26.89
N MET A 23 24.52 13.13 -26.60
CA MET A 23 24.24 13.92 -25.39
C MET A 23 22.75 14.30 -25.30
N GLY A 24 22.17 14.81 -26.41
CA GLY A 24 20.74 15.12 -26.48
C GLY A 24 19.86 13.89 -26.20
N ARG A 25 20.23 12.72 -26.74
CA ARG A 25 19.51 11.46 -26.47
C ARG A 25 19.55 11.08 -24.99
N CYS A 26 20.72 11.17 -24.34
CA CYS A 26 20.86 10.89 -22.92
C CYS A 26 19.97 11.81 -22.08
N LEU A 27 20.04 13.13 -22.31
CA LEU A 27 19.26 14.12 -21.57
C LEU A 27 17.74 13.94 -21.76
N ILE A 28 17.29 13.68 -23.00
CA ILE A 28 15.88 13.42 -23.29
C ILE A 28 15.42 12.15 -22.58
N ARG A 29 16.23 11.08 -22.54
CA ARG A 29 15.87 9.85 -21.85
C ARG A 29 15.77 10.04 -20.34
N ILE A 30 16.66 10.81 -19.73
CA ILE A 30 16.58 11.20 -18.31
C ILE A 30 15.32 12.01 -18.04
N GLN A 31 14.96 12.95 -18.90
CA GLN A 31 13.72 13.74 -18.75
C GLN A 31 12.48 12.83 -18.85
N GLN A 32 12.48 11.86 -19.77
CA GLN A 32 11.39 10.86 -19.85
C GLN A 32 11.28 10.03 -18.58
N TYR A 33 12.41 9.62 -17.99
CA TYR A 33 12.44 8.94 -16.70
C TYR A 33 11.84 9.83 -15.59
N GLU A 34 12.27 11.08 -15.51
CA GLU A 34 11.76 12.04 -14.52
C GLU A 34 10.25 12.28 -14.66
N GLN A 35 9.74 12.43 -15.87
CA GLN A 35 8.32 12.60 -16.15
C GLN A 35 7.52 11.36 -15.73
N ALA A 36 8.00 10.17 -16.09
CA ALA A 36 7.38 8.91 -15.70
C ALA A 36 7.36 8.74 -14.17
N LEU A 37 8.45 9.09 -13.49
CA LEU A 37 8.55 9.03 -12.04
C LEU A 37 7.59 10.01 -11.34
N LYS A 38 7.45 11.25 -11.86
CA LYS A 38 6.44 12.21 -11.37
C LYS A 38 5.03 11.65 -11.50
N ALA A 39 4.69 11.03 -12.62
CA ALA A 39 3.38 10.41 -12.83
C ALA A 39 3.11 9.27 -11.83
N VAL A 40 4.08 8.39 -11.59
CA VAL A 40 3.96 7.32 -10.58
C VAL A 40 3.72 7.90 -9.20
N LEU A 41 4.58 8.83 -8.76
CA LEU A 41 4.51 9.41 -7.43
C LEU A 41 3.24 10.24 -7.19
N ALA A 42 2.66 10.82 -8.24
CA ALA A 42 1.37 11.50 -8.13
C ALA A 42 0.22 10.54 -7.84
N HIS A 43 0.31 9.30 -8.32
CA HIS A 43 -0.84 8.39 -8.36
C HIS A 43 -0.69 7.07 -7.60
N HIS A 44 0.51 6.71 -7.06
CA HIS A 44 0.72 5.42 -6.41
C HIS A 44 -0.01 5.29 -5.07
N GLU A 45 -0.33 6.39 -4.41
CA GLU A 45 -1.13 6.41 -3.18
C GLU A 45 -2.17 7.53 -3.21
N ILE A 46 -3.30 7.26 -2.59
CA ILE A 46 -4.39 8.22 -2.40
C ILE A 46 -5.00 7.96 -1.02
N ALA A 47 -5.31 9.03 -0.28
CA ALA A 47 -6.00 8.95 0.99
C ALA A 47 -6.81 10.23 1.21
N GLY A 48 -7.98 10.11 1.81
CA GLY A 48 -8.85 11.23 2.14
C GLY A 48 -10.33 10.89 2.06
N THR A 49 -11.19 11.88 2.22
CA THR A 49 -12.63 11.75 2.05
C THR A 49 -13.01 11.83 0.57
N ALA A 50 -14.18 11.33 0.21
CA ALA A 50 -14.68 11.38 -1.18
C ALA A 50 -14.63 12.81 -1.78
N GLU A 51 -14.85 13.83 -0.96
CA GLU A 51 -14.86 15.24 -1.37
C GLU A 51 -13.43 15.79 -1.61
N THR A 52 -12.43 15.28 -0.88
CA THR A 52 -11.07 15.85 -0.89
C THR A 52 -10.11 15.11 -1.82
N LEU A 53 -10.41 13.87 -2.23
CA LEU A 53 -9.50 13.02 -3.01
C LEU A 53 -8.98 13.68 -4.28
N GLN A 54 -9.87 14.31 -5.07
CA GLN A 54 -9.48 14.95 -6.34
C GLN A 54 -8.55 16.16 -6.11
N ALA A 55 -8.88 16.98 -5.11
CA ALA A 55 -8.06 18.15 -4.76
C ALA A 55 -6.66 17.73 -4.27
N GLN A 56 -6.59 16.66 -3.46
CA GLN A 56 -5.31 16.14 -2.97
C GLN A 56 -4.43 15.58 -4.10
N LEU A 57 -5.01 14.88 -5.09
CA LEU A 57 -4.29 14.42 -6.27
C LEU A 57 -3.69 15.59 -7.07
N THR A 58 -4.48 16.64 -7.29
CA THR A 58 -4.02 17.84 -8.00
C THR A 58 -2.87 18.52 -7.27
N LEU A 59 -3.01 18.79 -5.98
CA LEU A 59 -1.97 19.39 -5.14
C LEU A 59 -0.69 18.54 -5.12
N ARG A 60 -0.82 17.23 -5.09
CA ARG A 60 0.33 16.33 -5.12
C ARG A 60 1.06 16.39 -6.46
N ALA A 61 0.34 16.38 -7.59
CA ALA A 61 0.91 16.52 -8.92
C ALA A 61 1.64 17.88 -9.09
N GLU A 62 1.04 18.98 -8.61
CA GLU A 62 1.64 20.31 -8.62
C GLU A 62 2.94 20.36 -7.79
N LYS A 63 2.92 19.79 -6.58
CA LYS A 63 4.10 19.72 -5.71
C LYS A 63 5.25 18.95 -6.35
N LEU A 64 4.94 17.86 -7.07
CA LEU A 64 5.95 17.02 -7.73
C LEU A 64 6.51 17.69 -9.00
N SER A 65 5.75 18.55 -9.67
CA SER A 65 6.15 19.18 -10.94
C SER A 65 7.47 19.95 -10.84
N GLY A 66 7.69 20.66 -9.73
CA GLY A 66 8.89 21.48 -9.48
C GLY A 66 10.05 20.74 -8.81
N GLN A 67 9.92 19.42 -8.54
CA GLN A 67 10.97 18.70 -7.83
C GLN A 67 12.09 18.21 -8.74
N SER A 68 13.31 18.19 -8.19
CA SER A 68 14.48 17.63 -8.86
C SER A 68 14.44 16.11 -8.90
N LEU A 69 15.15 15.51 -9.86
CA LEU A 69 15.26 14.04 -9.99
C LEU A 69 15.71 13.38 -8.68
N GLY A 70 16.68 13.97 -7.97
CA GLY A 70 17.16 13.41 -6.69
C GLY A 70 16.07 13.36 -5.62
N ASN A 71 15.25 14.41 -5.48
CA ASN A 71 14.13 14.43 -4.55
C ASN A 71 13.06 13.41 -4.93
N LEU A 72 12.76 13.26 -6.22
CA LEU A 72 11.80 12.29 -6.72
C LEU A 72 12.27 10.86 -6.45
N VAL A 73 13.56 10.56 -6.66
CA VAL A 73 14.15 9.25 -6.36
C VAL A 73 14.07 8.94 -4.87
N ASN A 74 14.36 9.89 -3.98
CA ASN A 74 14.21 9.67 -2.54
C ASN A 74 12.75 9.36 -2.18
N GLN A 75 11.79 10.13 -2.67
CA GLN A 75 10.36 9.87 -2.43
C GLN A 75 9.90 8.52 -2.97
N MET A 76 10.42 8.10 -4.13
CA MET A 76 10.12 6.78 -4.69
C MET A 76 10.49 5.65 -3.72
N PHE A 77 11.67 5.72 -3.09
CA PHE A 77 12.15 4.72 -2.13
C PHE A 77 11.58 4.88 -0.72
N GLU A 78 10.89 5.98 -0.43
CA GLU A 78 10.18 6.21 0.83
C GLU A 78 8.72 5.75 0.80
N SER A 79 8.11 5.57 -0.39
CA SER A 79 6.67 5.34 -0.48
C SER A 79 6.20 4.35 -1.55
N PHE A 80 6.91 4.23 -2.68
CA PHE A 80 6.50 3.39 -3.81
C PHE A 80 7.30 2.08 -3.89
N VAL A 81 8.63 2.17 -3.91
CA VAL A 81 9.54 1.01 -3.91
C VAL A 81 10.04 0.81 -2.48
N VAL A 82 9.54 -0.22 -1.80
CA VAL A 82 9.77 -0.38 -0.36
C VAL A 82 10.31 -1.78 -0.04
N PRO A 83 11.08 -1.93 1.05
CA PRO A 83 11.51 -3.26 1.48
C PRO A 83 10.32 -4.07 2.04
N GLU A 84 10.46 -5.38 2.05
CA GLU A 84 9.53 -6.27 2.77
C GLU A 84 9.41 -5.86 4.24
N GLY A 85 8.19 -5.92 4.77
CA GLY A 85 7.88 -5.49 6.14
C GLY A 85 7.70 -3.98 6.32
N PHE A 86 7.74 -3.20 5.23
CA PHE A 86 7.44 -1.76 5.31
C PHE A 86 5.96 -1.52 5.61
N GLU A 87 5.71 -0.79 6.71
CA GLU A 87 4.37 -0.37 7.12
C GLU A 87 4.26 1.15 7.11
N ARG A 88 3.16 1.66 6.61
CA ARG A 88 2.81 3.08 6.64
C ARG A 88 1.30 3.23 6.66
N ASP A 89 0.81 3.90 7.67
CA ASP A 89 -0.59 4.29 7.77
C ASP A 89 -0.85 5.55 6.91
N LEU A 90 -1.80 5.46 6.01
CA LEU A 90 -2.22 6.56 5.13
C LEU A 90 -3.37 7.37 5.71
N LEU A 91 -4.14 6.79 6.66
CA LEU A 91 -5.28 7.41 7.33
C LEU A 91 -5.15 7.23 8.85
N PRO A 92 -4.18 7.90 9.49
CA PRO A 92 -4.07 7.84 10.94
C PRO A 92 -5.33 8.42 11.61
N ASP A 93 -5.77 7.81 12.70
CA ASP A 93 -7.03 8.12 13.40
C ASP A 93 -7.14 9.61 13.77
N ASP A 94 -6.04 10.26 14.12
CA ASP A 94 -5.97 11.68 14.47
C ASP A 94 -6.27 12.63 13.29
N LYS A 95 -6.22 12.14 12.05
CA LYS A 95 -6.46 12.90 10.82
C LYS A 95 -7.71 12.47 10.06
N THR A 96 -8.41 11.45 10.55
CA THR A 96 -9.58 10.88 9.89
C THR A 96 -10.85 11.44 10.53
N PRO A 97 -11.68 12.22 9.82
CA PRO A 97 -12.94 12.72 10.36
C PRO A 97 -13.86 11.56 10.73
N PRO A 98 -14.40 11.52 11.98
CA PRO A 98 -15.20 10.38 12.45
C PRO A 98 -16.58 10.29 11.83
N ASP A 99 -17.07 11.38 11.21
CA ASP A 99 -18.40 11.54 10.61
C ASP A 99 -18.38 11.38 9.08
N GLN A 100 -17.23 11.12 8.48
CA GLN A 100 -17.07 11.02 7.02
C GLN A 100 -16.46 9.68 6.63
N ILE A 101 -16.89 9.16 5.48
CA ILE A 101 -16.26 7.99 4.87
C ILE A 101 -14.91 8.41 4.28
N SER A 102 -13.85 7.89 4.86
CA SER A 102 -12.48 8.07 4.39
C SER A 102 -11.99 6.83 3.65
N PHE A 103 -11.22 7.05 2.61
CA PHE A 103 -10.65 6.00 1.77
C PHE A 103 -9.13 6.18 1.68
N ALA A 104 -8.40 5.08 1.80
CA ALA A 104 -6.97 5.04 1.54
C ALA A 104 -6.61 3.86 0.66
N HIS A 105 -5.75 4.11 -0.30
CA HIS A 105 -5.21 3.07 -1.16
C HIS A 105 -3.77 3.39 -1.55
N SER A 106 -2.92 2.37 -1.60
CA SER A 106 -1.56 2.51 -2.09
C SER A 106 -1.15 1.32 -2.95
N PHE A 107 -0.47 1.63 -4.05
CA PHE A 107 0.30 0.64 -4.81
C PHE A 107 1.75 0.74 -4.40
N ARG A 108 2.33 -0.37 -3.97
CA ARG A 108 3.73 -0.46 -3.55
C ARG A 108 4.42 -1.61 -4.27
N LEU A 109 5.63 -1.37 -4.70
CA LEU A 109 6.52 -2.42 -5.18
C LEU A 109 7.37 -2.87 -4.00
N THR A 110 7.12 -4.08 -3.51
CA THR A 110 7.83 -4.66 -2.37
C THR A 110 8.94 -5.56 -2.87
N MET A 111 10.12 -5.47 -2.28
CA MET A 111 11.27 -6.33 -2.62
C MET A 111 12.07 -6.71 -1.37
N PRO A 112 12.82 -7.84 -1.43
CA PRO A 112 13.73 -8.21 -0.35
C PRO A 112 14.70 -7.07 -0.01
N PRO A 113 15.09 -6.89 1.27
CA PRO A 113 15.89 -5.74 1.71
C PRO A 113 17.20 -5.55 0.95
N GLU A 114 17.88 -6.65 0.61
CA GLU A 114 19.13 -6.60 -0.16
C GLU A 114 18.90 -6.09 -1.59
N HIS A 115 17.86 -6.59 -2.26
CA HIS A 115 17.48 -6.16 -3.60
C HIS A 115 17.04 -4.69 -3.59
N TRP A 116 16.26 -4.28 -2.60
CA TRP A 116 15.87 -2.89 -2.41
C TRP A 116 17.09 -1.96 -2.29
N ALA A 117 18.08 -2.33 -1.48
CA ALA A 117 19.28 -1.53 -1.29
C ALA A 117 20.10 -1.41 -2.60
N GLN A 118 20.25 -2.50 -3.35
CA GLN A 118 20.92 -2.51 -4.65
C GLN A 118 20.19 -1.64 -5.68
N THR A 119 18.88 -1.79 -5.79
CA THR A 119 18.03 -0.99 -6.70
C THR A 119 18.10 0.49 -6.35
N LYS A 120 18.05 0.83 -5.06
CA LYS A 120 18.19 2.22 -4.59
C LYS A 120 19.53 2.81 -4.98
N ALA A 121 20.64 2.10 -4.75
CA ALA A 121 21.98 2.54 -5.11
C ALA A 121 22.11 2.76 -6.63
N ALA A 122 21.60 1.83 -7.44
CA ALA A 122 21.65 1.93 -8.89
C ALA A 122 20.85 3.14 -9.43
N VAL A 123 19.69 3.43 -8.88
CA VAL A 123 18.89 4.61 -9.28
C VAL A 123 19.51 5.92 -8.76
N GLN A 124 20.15 5.90 -7.58
CA GLN A 124 20.90 7.08 -7.10
C GLN A 124 22.10 7.38 -8.02
N ASP A 125 22.74 6.36 -8.58
CA ASP A 125 23.80 6.55 -9.58
C ASP A 125 23.28 7.21 -10.87
N LEU A 126 22.02 6.98 -11.27
CA LEU A 126 21.36 7.71 -12.36
C LEU A 126 21.27 9.22 -12.07
N VAL A 127 21.02 9.61 -10.82
CA VAL A 127 21.01 11.04 -10.41
C VAL A 127 22.40 11.63 -10.58
N SER A 128 23.45 10.91 -10.16
CA SER A 128 24.84 11.31 -10.31
C SER A 128 25.23 11.43 -11.79
N THR A 129 24.84 10.48 -12.61
CA THR A 129 25.01 10.50 -14.07
C THR A 129 24.39 11.74 -14.71
N ARG A 130 23.16 12.10 -14.32
CA ARG A 130 22.51 13.32 -14.79
C ARG A 130 23.32 14.58 -14.44
N ASN A 131 23.84 14.64 -13.22
CA ASN A 131 24.64 15.79 -12.78
C ASN A 131 25.98 15.87 -13.54
N GLU A 132 26.63 14.74 -13.78
CA GLU A 132 27.84 14.66 -14.60
C GLU A 132 27.58 15.20 -16.02
N LEU A 133 26.52 14.70 -16.68
CA LEU A 133 26.17 15.13 -18.03
C LEU A 133 25.86 16.65 -18.12
N VAL A 134 25.19 17.20 -17.13
CA VAL A 134 24.77 18.63 -17.19
C VAL A 134 25.89 19.59 -16.77
N HIS A 135 26.72 19.20 -15.81
CA HIS A 135 27.66 20.15 -15.17
C HIS A 135 29.13 19.88 -15.43
N HIS A 136 29.50 18.62 -15.77
CA HIS A 136 30.89 18.19 -15.79
C HIS A 136 31.38 17.62 -17.12
N PHE A 137 30.47 17.41 -18.08
CA PHE A 137 30.78 16.72 -19.33
C PHE A 137 31.91 17.42 -20.13
N LEU A 138 31.83 18.75 -20.31
CA LEU A 138 32.84 19.53 -21.05
C LEU A 138 34.18 19.66 -20.30
N THR A 139 34.19 19.48 -18.98
CA THR A 139 35.42 19.44 -18.19
C THR A 139 36.13 18.10 -18.35
N ARG A 140 35.37 17.03 -18.60
CA ARG A 140 35.91 15.70 -18.75
C ARG A 140 36.41 15.37 -20.15
N PHE A 141 35.75 15.91 -21.20
CA PHE A 141 36.06 15.62 -22.59
C PHE A 141 36.41 16.88 -23.36
N ASN A 142 37.62 16.89 -23.97
CA ASN A 142 38.03 17.98 -24.88
C ASN A 142 37.42 17.75 -26.28
N LEU A 143 36.30 18.37 -26.55
CA LEU A 143 35.58 18.18 -27.82
C LEU A 143 36.26 18.95 -29.01
N TRP A 144 37.32 19.68 -28.77
CA TRP A 144 38.10 20.30 -29.84
C TRP A 144 39.14 19.37 -30.46
N GLU A 145 39.37 18.21 -29.83
CA GLU A 145 40.25 17.18 -30.28
C GLU A 145 39.44 15.95 -30.75
N GLU A 146 39.86 15.33 -31.84
CA GLU A 146 39.19 14.17 -32.42
C GLU A 146 39.11 13.03 -31.41
N GLN A 147 40.22 12.69 -30.73
CA GLN A 147 40.24 11.67 -29.72
C GLN A 147 39.27 11.94 -28.56
N GLY A 148 39.20 13.20 -28.10
CA GLY A 148 38.27 13.61 -27.09
C GLY A 148 36.80 13.42 -27.48
N CYS A 149 36.49 13.66 -28.77
CA CYS A 149 35.16 13.36 -29.33
C CYS A 149 34.87 11.83 -29.39
N VAL A 150 35.84 11.03 -29.80
CA VAL A 150 35.68 9.58 -29.82
C VAL A 150 35.45 9.02 -28.42
N ASP A 151 36.22 9.43 -27.44
CA ASP A 151 36.06 9.03 -26.02
C ASP A 151 34.73 9.47 -25.46
N ALA A 152 34.28 10.71 -25.78
CA ALA A 152 32.98 11.23 -25.40
C ALA A 152 31.83 10.39 -26.00
N MET A 153 31.91 9.98 -27.26
CA MET A 153 30.90 9.15 -27.91
C MET A 153 30.78 7.78 -27.23
N ALA A 154 31.91 7.10 -27.01
CA ALA A 154 31.93 5.79 -26.35
C ALA A 154 31.31 5.87 -24.94
N HIS A 155 31.65 6.93 -24.18
CA HIS A 155 31.10 7.20 -22.86
C HIS A 155 29.58 7.45 -22.92
N LEU A 156 29.10 8.28 -23.84
CA LEU A 156 27.68 8.60 -23.99
C LEU A 156 26.85 7.40 -24.44
N GLU A 157 27.37 6.52 -25.27
CA GLU A 157 26.70 5.28 -25.67
C GLU A 157 26.53 4.33 -24.48
N GLU A 158 27.54 4.20 -23.64
CA GLU A 158 27.44 3.41 -22.40
C GLU A 158 26.44 4.03 -21.42
N LEU A 159 26.49 5.34 -21.20
CA LEU A 159 25.54 6.05 -20.35
C LEU A 159 24.11 5.91 -20.87
N TYR A 160 23.91 6.05 -22.18
CA TYR A 160 22.57 5.90 -22.77
C TYR A 160 21.98 4.51 -22.49
N ARG A 161 22.77 3.44 -22.62
CA ARG A 161 22.31 2.07 -22.33
C ARG A 161 21.89 1.93 -20.85
N ARG A 162 22.68 2.48 -19.93
CA ARG A 162 22.35 2.46 -18.48
C ARG A 162 21.07 3.25 -18.19
N ILE A 163 20.96 4.48 -18.71
CA ILE A 163 19.79 5.33 -18.54
C ILE A 163 18.54 4.63 -19.10
N ASP A 164 18.66 4.04 -20.29
CA ASP A 164 17.54 3.33 -20.95
C ASP A 164 17.09 2.10 -20.16
N THR A 165 18.03 1.34 -19.57
CA THR A 165 17.71 0.20 -18.69
C THR A 165 16.83 0.66 -17.52
N HIS A 166 17.23 1.69 -16.79
CA HIS A 166 16.42 2.22 -15.69
C HIS A 166 15.06 2.75 -16.14
N TYR A 167 14.99 3.36 -17.33
CA TYR A 167 13.73 3.81 -17.89
C TYR A 167 12.79 2.63 -18.21
N GLN A 168 13.31 1.54 -18.77
CA GLN A 168 12.50 0.35 -19.07
C GLN A 168 12.05 -0.36 -17.80
N GLU A 169 12.88 -0.42 -16.75
CA GLU A 169 12.50 -0.94 -15.43
C GLU A 169 11.35 -0.13 -14.84
N LEU A 170 11.46 1.20 -14.80
CA LEU A 170 10.39 2.07 -14.32
C LEU A 170 9.09 1.88 -15.15
N ARG A 171 9.20 1.75 -16.46
CA ARG A 171 8.04 1.45 -17.32
C ARG A 171 7.38 0.12 -16.96
N ALA A 172 8.15 -0.92 -16.69
CA ALA A 172 7.62 -2.21 -16.26
C ALA A 172 6.87 -2.09 -14.93
N TRP A 173 7.38 -1.31 -13.98
CA TRP A 173 6.69 -1.02 -12.71
C TRP A 173 5.38 -0.26 -12.92
N ILE A 174 5.37 0.72 -13.82
CA ILE A 174 4.14 1.47 -14.18
C ILE A 174 3.08 0.52 -14.75
N LEU A 175 3.45 -0.35 -15.67
CA LEU A 175 2.53 -1.32 -16.26
C LEU A 175 1.98 -2.30 -15.22
N GLY A 176 2.83 -2.74 -14.28
CA GLY A 176 2.41 -3.54 -13.12
C GLY A 176 1.40 -2.81 -12.24
N MET A 177 1.65 -1.54 -11.92
CA MET A 177 0.73 -0.71 -11.17
C MET A 177 -0.61 -0.50 -11.89
N GLU A 178 -0.60 -0.24 -13.20
CA GLU A 178 -1.82 -0.10 -14.00
C GLU A 178 -2.62 -1.40 -14.04
N SER A 179 -1.96 -2.54 -14.15
CA SER A 179 -2.60 -3.85 -14.08
C SER A 179 -3.25 -4.08 -12.71
N ALA A 180 -2.54 -3.80 -11.62
CA ALA A 180 -3.06 -3.92 -10.26
C ALA A 180 -4.25 -2.98 -10.02
N ARG A 181 -4.20 -1.75 -10.56
CA ARG A 181 -5.33 -0.80 -10.50
C ARG A 181 -6.58 -1.31 -11.20
N LYS A 182 -6.43 -1.94 -12.37
CA LYS A 182 -7.57 -2.56 -13.08
C LYS A 182 -8.19 -3.68 -12.27
N VAL A 183 -7.37 -4.54 -11.65
CA VAL A 183 -7.85 -5.61 -10.77
C VAL A 183 -8.59 -5.04 -9.57
N ALA A 184 -8.01 -4.03 -8.89
CA ALA A 184 -8.64 -3.36 -7.76
C ALA A 184 -9.97 -2.68 -8.15
N ALA A 185 -10.02 -1.99 -9.30
CA ALA A 185 -11.24 -1.36 -9.80
C ALA A 185 -12.34 -2.40 -10.13
N SER A 186 -11.96 -3.53 -10.73
CA SER A 186 -12.88 -4.64 -10.98
C SER A 186 -13.41 -5.24 -9.69
N PHE A 187 -12.53 -5.42 -8.68
CA PHE A 187 -12.94 -5.89 -7.37
C PHE A 187 -13.92 -4.93 -6.70
N MET A 188 -13.65 -3.63 -6.70
CA MET A 188 -14.55 -2.61 -6.11
C MET A 188 -15.94 -2.57 -6.77
N GLN A 189 -16.09 -3.06 -8.00
CA GLN A 189 -17.37 -3.17 -8.71
C GLN A 189 -18.05 -4.53 -8.52
N SER A 190 -17.43 -5.46 -7.80
CA SER A 190 -17.95 -6.82 -7.63
C SER A 190 -18.93 -6.94 -6.47
N GLU A 191 -19.79 -7.99 -6.51
CA GLU A 191 -20.63 -8.36 -5.37
C GLU A 191 -19.79 -8.69 -4.13
N ALA A 192 -18.59 -9.26 -4.29
CA ALA A 192 -17.70 -9.57 -3.18
C ALA A 192 -17.25 -8.31 -2.43
N PHE A 193 -17.00 -7.21 -3.14
CA PHE A 193 -16.69 -5.92 -2.48
C PHE A 193 -17.93 -5.33 -1.80
N HIS A 194 -19.10 -5.43 -2.42
CA HIS A 194 -20.36 -5.02 -1.80
C HIS A 194 -20.62 -5.84 -0.53
N ASP A 195 -20.42 -7.15 -0.57
CA ASP A 195 -20.57 -8.02 0.59
C ASP A 195 -19.59 -7.67 1.72
N LEU A 196 -18.33 -7.38 1.37
CA LEU A 196 -17.34 -6.91 2.32
C LEU A 196 -17.76 -5.57 2.98
N LEU A 197 -18.17 -4.58 2.18
CA LEU A 197 -18.49 -3.23 2.67
C LEU A 197 -19.78 -3.19 3.51
N ILE A 198 -20.84 -3.82 3.02
CA ILE A 198 -22.19 -3.74 3.62
C ILE A 198 -22.38 -4.82 4.70
N TYR A 199 -21.89 -6.04 4.45
CA TYR A 199 -22.13 -7.16 5.34
C TYR A 199 -20.92 -7.52 6.20
N GLY A 200 -19.71 -7.02 5.89
CA GLY A 200 -18.48 -7.42 6.58
C GLY A 200 -18.08 -8.86 6.28
N ILE A 201 -18.43 -9.37 5.09
CA ILE A 201 -18.11 -10.73 4.64
C ILE A 201 -16.94 -10.65 3.65
N ASN A 202 -15.83 -11.30 3.98
CA ASN A 202 -14.65 -11.37 3.12
C ASN A 202 -14.93 -12.14 1.81
N PRO A 203 -14.15 -11.94 0.75
CA PRO A 203 -14.31 -12.65 -0.53
C PRO A 203 -14.23 -14.20 -0.42
N ASP A 204 -13.55 -14.73 0.60
CA ASP A 204 -13.49 -16.17 0.92
C ASP A 204 -14.71 -16.67 1.71
N GLY A 205 -15.64 -15.76 2.03
CA GLY A 205 -16.84 -16.03 2.82
C GLY A 205 -16.61 -16.10 4.33
N SER A 206 -15.41 -15.78 4.81
CA SER A 206 -15.13 -15.60 6.24
C SER A 206 -15.61 -14.25 6.75
N PHE A 207 -15.87 -14.15 8.04
CA PHE A 207 -16.21 -12.88 8.69
C PHE A 207 -15.95 -12.94 10.20
N GLU A 208 -15.70 -11.79 10.79
CA GLU A 208 -15.62 -11.60 12.24
C GLU A 208 -16.95 -11.00 12.73
N TRP A 209 -17.66 -11.69 13.61
CA TRP A 209 -19.00 -11.27 14.07
C TRP A 209 -19.05 -9.78 14.45
N ARG A 210 -18.07 -9.31 15.18
CA ARG A 210 -18.02 -7.93 15.68
C ARG A 210 -18.11 -6.89 14.58
N ASP A 211 -17.57 -7.20 13.40
CA ASP A 211 -17.40 -6.24 12.30
C ASP A 211 -18.48 -6.40 11.22
N THR A 212 -19.38 -7.39 11.39
CA THR A 212 -20.47 -7.63 10.43
C THR A 212 -21.52 -6.54 10.43
N GLY A 213 -22.14 -6.33 9.25
CA GLY A 213 -23.25 -5.39 9.06
C GLY A 213 -24.46 -5.71 9.96
N ILE A 214 -24.80 -7.01 10.11
CA ILE A 214 -25.91 -7.43 10.96
C ILE A 214 -25.67 -7.08 12.43
N MET A 215 -24.42 -7.15 12.90
CA MET A 215 -24.08 -6.79 14.28
C MET A 215 -24.11 -5.27 14.50
N ARG A 216 -23.67 -4.49 13.51
CA ARG A 216 -23.80 -3.02 13.55
C ARG A 216 -25.28 -2.62 13.66
N ALA A 217 -26.11 -3.17 12.79
CA ALA A 217 -27.55 -2.91 12.78
C ALA A 217 -28.24 -3.37 14.07
N LEU A 218 -27.93 -4.58 14.57
CA LEU A 218 -28.47 -5.08 15.85
C LEU A 218 -28.09 -4.19 17.04
N ARG A 219 -26.85 -3.74 17.13
CA ARG A 219 -26.41 -2.82 18.20
C ARG A 219 -27.16 -1.49 18.13
N GLU A 220 -27.38 -0.94 16.92
CA GLU A 220 -28.11 0.29 16.70
C GLU A 220 -29.57 0.14 17.16
N GLU A 221 -30.28 -0.88 16.65
CA GLU A 221 -31.69 -1.10 16.99
C GLU A 221 -31.90 -1.45 18.46
N MET A 222 -31.02 -2.26 19.04
CA MET A 222 -31.10 -2.58 20.47
C MET A 222 -30.95 -1.35 21.36
N ARG A 223 -30.00 -0.45 21.04
CA ARG A 223 -29.86 0.81 21.78
C ARG A 223 -31.06 1.71 21.63
N ALA A 224 -31.66 1.77 20.44
CA ALA A 224 -32.85 2.57 20.17
C ALA A 224 -34.09 2.03 20.90
N LEU A 225 -34.26 0.71 20.99
CA LEU A 225 -35.46 0.08 21.58
C LEU A 225 -35.43 0.01 23.10
N ALA A 226 -34.28 -0.26 23.69
CA ALA A 226 -34.22 -0.61 25.13
C ALA A 226 -33.01 -0.08 25.89
N GLY A 227 -32.02 0.50 25.22
CA GLY A 227 -30.74 0.81 25.87
C GLY A 227 -30.04 -0.45 26.38
N GLU A 228 -29.98 -0.64 27.70
CA GLU A 228 -29.39 -1.83 28.34
C GLU A 228 -30.40 -2.87 28.83
N ASP A 229 -31.70 -2.59 28.66
CA ASP A 229 -32.77 -3.46 29.14
C ASP A 229 -33.12 -4.61 28.17
N TRP A 230 -34.02 -5.47 28.63
CA TRP A 230 -34.51 -6.61 27.85
C TRP A 230 -35.60 -6.20 26.86
N VAL A 231 -35.42 -6.57 25.60
CA VAL A 231 -36.42 -6.42 24.53
C VAL A 231 -36.86 -7.81 24.02
N ALA A 232 -38.12 -7.92 23.63
CA ALA A 232 -38.61 -9.15 23.02
C ALA A 232 -37.99 -9.33 21.63
N LEU A 233 -37.48 -10.53 21.33
CA LEU A 233 -36.74 -10.82 20.09
C LEU A 233 -37.56 -10.56 18.82
N ASP A 234 -38.87 -10.84 18.84
CA ASP A 234 -39.78 -10.59 17.71
C ASP A 234 -39.92 -9.08 17.40
N VAL A 235 -39.83 -8.17 18.40
CA VAL A 235 -39.81 -6.72 18.19
C VAL A 235 -38.49 -6.33 17.49
N VAL A 236 -37.37 -6.85 17.96
CA VAL A 236 -36.07 -6.61 17.31
C VAL A 236 -36.06 -7.11 15.87
N GLN A 237 -36.61 -8.30 15.62
CA GLN A 237 -36.71 -8.88 14.27
C GLN A 237 -37.58 -8.03 13.34
N ALA A 238 -38.73 -7.54 13.83
CA ALA A 238 -39.59 -6.65 13.04
C ALA A 238 -38.88 -5.35 12.66
N GLN A 239 -38.16 -4.74 13.60
CA GLN A 239 -37.41 -3.52 13.38
C GLN A 239 -36.24 -3.75 12.39
N MET A 240 -35.50 -4.85 12.54
CA MET A 240 -34.44 -5.24 11.62
C MET A 240 -34.97 -5.45 10.20
N LEU A 241 -36.12 -6.11 10.04
CA LEU A 241 -36.74 -6.32 8.72
C LEU A 241 -37.18 -5.02 8.08
N GLU A 242 -37.67 -4.08 8.85
CA GLU A 242 -38.14 -2.77 8.36
C GLU A 242 -36.97 -1.86 7.96
N ARG A 243 -35.98 -1.71 8.83
CA ARG A 243 -34.90 -0.74 8.65
C ARG A 243 -33.65 -1.29 7.95
N HIS A 244 -33.40 -2.57 8.11
CA HIS A 244 -32.21 -3.25 7.59
C HIS A 244 -32.56 -4.53 6.81
N PRO A 245 -33.43 -4.46 5.78
CA PRO A 245 -33.97 -5.67 5.11
C PRO A 245 -32.90 -6.58 4.47
N GLY A 246 -31.72 -6.03 4.15
CA GLY A 246 -30.59 -6.79 3.63
C GLY A 246 -29.80 -7.58 4.69
N GLN A 247 -29.97 -7.25 5.98
CA GLN A 247 -29.26 -7.89 7.09
C GLN A 247 -30.06 -9.09 7.61
N THR A 248 -29.90 -10.24 6.94
CA THR A 248 -30.65 -11.45 7.28
C THR A 248 -29.73 -12.53 7.86
N PRO A 249 -30.21 -13.42 8.77
CA PRO A 249 -29.42 -14.51 9.31
C PRO A 249 -28.78 -15.41 8.24
N GLN A 250 -29.50 -15.68 7.15
CA GLN A 250 -29.08 -16.55 6.05
C GLN A 250 -27.82 -16.04 5.36
N LYS A 251 -27.65 -14.72 5.24
CA LYS A 251 -26.46 -14.10 4.69
C LYS A 251 -25.18 -14.49 5.46
N TYR A 252 -25.33 -14.73 6.77
CA TYR A 252 -24.26 -15.13 7.70
C TYR A 252 -24.30 -16.62 8.05
N ARG A 253 -24.87 -17.44 7.18
CA ARG A 253 -24.98 -18.91 7.34
C ARG A 253 -25.72 -19.35 8.61
N CYS A 254 -26.59 -18.49 9.15
CA CYS A 254 -27.44 -18.78 10.28
C CYS A 254 -28.85 -19.10 9.84
N SER A 255 -29.51 -20.06 10.53
CA SER A 255 -30.91 -20.44 10.25
C SER A 255 -31.91 -19.52 10.92
N SER A 256 -31.52 -18.77 11.95
CA SER A 256 -32.40 -17.92 12.75
C SER A 256 -31.69 -16.78 13.43
N TRP A 257 -32.45 -15.77 13.83
CA TRP A 257 -31.95 -14.65 14.62
C TRP A 257 -31.37 -15.10 15.97
N ALA A 258 -31.99 -16.09 16.61
CA ALA A 258 -31.48 -16.63 17.87
C ALA A 258 -30.06 -17.22 17.70
N GLN A 259 -29.78 -17.84 16.55
CA GLN A 259 -28.46 -18.34 16.23
C GLN A 259 -27.46 -17.20 16.04
N VAL A 260 -27.79 -16.15 15.31
CA VAL A 260 -26.94 -14.94 15.15
C VAL A 260 -26.55 -14.35 16.51
N LEU A 261 -27.54 -14.18 17.38
CA LEU A 261 -27.32 -13.61 18.72
C LEU A 261 -26.44 -14.53 19.60
N HIS A 262 -26.60 -15.83 19.47
CA HIS A 262 -25.82 -16.81 20.21
C HIS A 262 -24.37 -16.85 19.74
N GLU A 263 -24.15 -16.98 18.42
CA GLU A 263 -22.82 -17.13 17.84
C GLU A 263 -21.98 -15.85 17.91
N SER A 264 -22.62 -14.69 17.82
CA SER A 264 -21.93 -13.39 18.00
C SER A 264 -21.37 -13.21 19.42
N GLY A 265 -21.95 -13.86 20.41
CA GLY A 265 -21.51 -13.77 21.80
C GLY A 265 -21.74 -12.40 22.48
N GLU A 266 -22.29 -11.42 21.78
CA GLU A 266 -22.50 -10.05 22.31
C GLU A 266 -23.83 -9.84 23.02
N PHE A 267 -24.74 -10.81 22.93
CA PHE A 267 -26.08 -10.72 23.49
C PHE A 267 -26.33 -11.80 24.56
N GLU A 268 -27.27 -11.48 25.44
CA GLU A 268 -27.89 -12.46 26.34
C GLU A 268 -29.29 -12.75 25.87
N ILE A 269 -29.68 -14.04 25.84
CA ILE A 269 -31.02 -14.48 25.46
C ILE A 269 -31.66 -15.15 26.68
N ALA A 270 -32.88 -14.74 27.01
CA ALA A 270 -33.70 -15.34 28.07
C ALA A 270 -35.08 -15.74 27.52
N TYR A 271 -35.56 -16.89 27.93
CA TYR A 271 -36.89 -17.39 27.57
C TYR A 271 -37.83 -17.20 28.76
N ARG A 272 -38.80 -16.28 28.65
CA ARG A 272 -39.75 -15.92 29.71
C ARG A 272 -41.19 -16.21 29.26
N ARG A 273 -42.06 -16.56 30.20
CA ARG A 273 -43.52 -16.61 30.01
C ARG A 273 -44.14 -15.41 30.71
N ASN A 274 -45.13 -14.78 30.09
CA ASN A 274 -45.91 -13.74 30.73
C ASN A 274 -47.00 -14.30 31.63
N SER A 275 -47.47 -15.53 31.31
CA SER A 275 -48.37 -16.31 32.12
C SER A 275 -48.16 -17.82 31.89
N ASP A 276 -48.68 -18.68 32.80
CA ASP A 276 -48.54 -20.13 32.67
C ASP A 276 -49.24 -20.72 31.41
N MET A 277 -50.15 -19.98 30.82
CA MET A 277 -50.93 -20.37 29.65
C MET A 277 -50.30 -19.92 28.33
N GLU A 278 -49.28 -19.07 28.35
CA GLU A 278 -48.64 -18.53 27.15
C GLU A 278 -47.32 -19.28 26.78
N PRO A 279 -46.99 -19.38 25.49
CA PRO A 279 -45.73 -19.94 25.07
C PRO A 279 -44.55 -19.09 25.56
N LYS A 280 -43.41 -19.68 25.79
CA LYS A 280 -42.18 -18.99 26.15
C LYS A 280 -41.80 -18.02 25.02
N ARG A 281 -41.57 -16.76 25.34
CA ARG A 281 -41.10 -15.73 24.44
C ARG A 281 -39.61 -15.48 24.68
N ALA A 282 -38.86 -15.33 23.60
CA ALA A 282 -37.44 -14.99 23.68
C ALA A 282 -37.26 -13.48 23.93
N TRP A 283 -36.42 -13.16 24.87
CA TRP A 283 -35.99 -11.79 25.20
C TRP A 283 -34.50 -11.68 25.01
N VAL A 284 -34.02 -10.55 24.54
CA VAL A 284 -32.61 -10.29 24.23
C VAL A 284 -32.17 -8.97 24.86
N ARG A 285 -30.92 -8.89 25.31
CA ARG A 285 -30.24 -7.65 25.69
C ARG A 285 -28.79 -7.69 25.26
N LEU A 286 -28.17 -6.52 25.11
CA LEU A 286 -26.72 -6.41 24.97
C LEU A 286 -26.04 -6.90 26.25
N ARG A 287 -24.97 -7.68 26.13
CA ARG A 287 -24.17 -8.03 27.31
C ARG A 287 -23.52 -6.76 27.87
N PRO A 288 -23.62 -6.50 29.18
CA PRO A 288 -22.88 -5.42 29.78
C PRO A 288 -21.39 -5.61 29.53
N VAL A 289 -20.71 -4.57 29.10
CA VAL A 289 -19.24 -4.59 28.94
C VAL A 289 -18.66 -4.81 30.33
N SER A 290 -18.21 -6.04 30.62
CA SER A 290 -17.48 -6.30 31.87
C SER A 290 -16.24 -5.41 31.87
N PRO A 291 -16.00 -4.60 32.93
CA PRO A 291 -14.76 -3.87 33.03
C PRO A 291 -13.59 -4.84 32.92
N PRO A 292 -12.48 -4.46 32.29
CA PRO A 292 -11.33 -5.32 32.18
C PRO A 292 -10.99 -5.81 33.60
N ARG A 293 -10.94 -7.13 33.78
CA ARG A 293 -10.54 -7.72 35.06
C ARG A 293 -9.16 -7.15 35.41
N SER A 294 -9.13 -6.21 36.31
CA SER A 294 -7.93 -5.73 36.98
C SER A 294 -7.36 -6.87 37.82
N GLY A 295 -6.59 -7.71 37.20
CA GLY A 295 -6.04 -8.91 37.81
C GLY A 295 -4.93 -9.50 36.97
N ILE A 296 -4.00 -8.65 36.51
CA ILE A 296 -2.67 -9.13 36.13
C ILE A 296 -2.01 -9.50 37.46
N LYS A 297 -2.15 -10.76 37.90
CA LYS A 297 -1.19 -11.34 38.82
C LYS A 297 0.16 -11.27 38.12
N GLU A 298 1.00 -10.34 38.55
CA GLU A 298 2.42 -10.33 38.21
C GLU A 298 2.97 -11.75 38.39
N ARG A 299 3.23 -12.43 37.29
CA ARG A 299 4.03 -13.66 37.31
C ARG A 299 5.44 -13.23 37.71
N LYS A 300 5.78 -13.57 38.98
CA LYS A 300 7.14 -13.49 39.51
C LYS A 300 8.09 -14.13 38.48
N PRO A 301 9.14 -13.42 38.03
CA PRO A 301 10.07 -13.99 37.04
C PRO A 301 10.71 -15.25 37.66
N PRO A 302 10.93 -16.32 36.88
CA PRO A 302 11.62 -17.51 37.35
C PRO A 302 13.02 -17.13 37.76
N GLY A 303 13.41 -17.57 38.99
CA GLY A 303 14.69 -17.29 39.60
C GLY A 303 15.83 -17.71 38.65
N ARG A 304 16.81 -16.84 38.51
CA ARG A 304 18.09 -17.13 37.87
C ARG A 304 18.74 -18.31 38.63
N SER A 305 18.79 -19.47 37.95
CA SER A 305 19.57 -20.62 38.40
C SER A 305 20.93 -20.59 37.74
N ALA A 306 21.93 -20.65 38.57
CA ALA A 306 23.29 -21.16 38.44
C ALA A 306 24.16 -20.67 37.25
N ALA A 307 25.22 -20.00 37.67
CA ALA A 307 26.42 -19.67 36.90
C ALA A 307 27.03 -20.91 36.21
N ILE A 308 27.38 -20.76 34.93
CA ILE A 308 28.26 -21.66 34.22
C ILE A 308 29.70 -21.25 34.56
N PRO A 309 30.57 -22.18 35.01
CA PRO A 309 31.99 -21.88 35.26
C PRO A 309 32.75 -21.65 33.94
N PRO A 310 33.84 -20.83 33.95
CA PRO A 310 34.60 -20.53 32.76
C PRO A 310 35.42 -21.75 32.30
N ALA A 311 35.38 -22.01 30.97
CA ALA A 311 36.19 -23.03 30.33
C ALA A 311 37.70 -22.69 30.42
N ALA A 312 38.46 -23.67 30.83
CA ALA A 312 39.92 -23.63 30.93
C ALA A 312 40.58 -23.37 29.57
N GLN A 313 41.53 -22.45 29.57
CA GLN A 313 42.46 -22.24 28.46
C GLN A 313 43.39 -23.47 28.34
N ALA A 314 43.31 -24.16 27.21
CA ALA A 314 44.30 -25.16 26.84
C ALA A 314 45.46 -24.46 26.15
N THR A 315 46.59 -24.36 26.84
CA THR A 315 47.91 -24.12 26.29
C THR A 315 48.41 -25.43 25.65
N GLY A 316 48.69 -25.41 24.35
CA GLY A 316 49.40 -26.50 23.63
C GLY A 316 50.68 -25.96 23.03
N PRO A 317 51.81 -26.71 23.11
CA PRO A 317 53.08 -26.28 22.57
C PRO A 317 53.35 -26.82 21.19
N GLY A 318 54.21 -26.14 20.42
CA GLY A 318 54.81 -26.64 19.19
C GLY A 318 54.85 -25.64 18.06
#